data_14be5d03dddfa6ad55ae21661bb33b19
#
_entry.id   14be5d03dddfa6ad55ae21661bb33b19
#
_cell.length_a   1.000
_cell.length_b   1.000
_cell.length_c   1.000
_cell.angle_alpha   90.00
_cell.angle_beta   90.00
_cell.angle_gamma   90.00
#
_symmetry.space_group_name_H-M   'P 1'
#
loop_
_entity.id
_entity.type
_entity.pdbx_description
1 polymer ?
#
loop_
_entity_poly.entity_id
_entity_poly.type
_entity_poly.pdbx_seq_one_letter_code
_entity_poly.pdbx_strand_id
1 'polypeptide(L)'
;MSIVIHPPVTLPIEREIKAAIEGQRALAAYLATQFETQHIQIFDEQNEAHRVELPTSALRLLADILAALAEGNAVKVVPVHAELTTQEAADLLNVSRPHMIKLLESGEISYHKTGKHRRVRFADLMDYKTRRDSASEQAMMLLAEQAQALRTGYE
;
A
#
# COMPACT_ATOMS: atom_id res chain seq x y z
N MET A 1 19.33 5.95 -14.73
CA MET A 1 19.85 5.42 -13.45
C MET A 1 18.88 5.81 -12.34
N SER A 2 17.92 4.96 -12.04
CA SER A 2 16.94 5.26 -10.96
C SER A 2 17.52 4.73 -9.66
N ILE A 3 18.01 5.65 -8.83
CA ILE A 3 18.41 5.33 -7.46
C ILE A 3 17.11 5.16 -6.66
N VAL A 4 16.72 3.92 -6.42
CA VAL A 4 15.64 3.62 -5.46
C VAL A 4 16.25 3.68 -4.07
N ILE A 5 16.24 4.86 -3.47
CA ILE A 5 16.55 5.00 -2.06
C ILE A 5 15.36 4.44 -1.30
N HIS A 6 15.50 3.25 -0.73
CA HIS A 6 14.57 2.73 0.25
C HIS A 6 14.99 3.24 1.64
N PRO A 7 14.39 4.31 2.16
CA PRO A 7 14.59 4.62 3.56
C PRO A 7 14.04 3.45 4.41
N PRO A 8 14.66 3.16 5.55
CA PRO A 8 14.12 2.17 6.47
C PRO A 8 12.67 2.54 6.80
N VAL A 9 11.78 1.56 6.75
CA VAL A 9 10.38 1.75 7.14
C VAL A 9 10.37 1.94 8.65
N THR A 10 10.19 3.18 9.09
CA THR A 10 10.09 3.55 10.50
C THR A 10 8.65 3.82 10.87
N LEU A 11 8.23 3.40 12.06
CA LEU A 11 6.92 3.76 12.59
C LEU A 11 6.88 5.26 12.88
N PRO A 12 5.74 5.92 12.62
CA PRO A 12 5.59 7.36 12.89
C PRO A 12 5.65 7.63 14.39
N ILE A 13 6.30 8.73 14.76
CA ILE A 13 6.32 9.21 16.14
C ILE A 13 5.01 9.96 16.47
N GLU A 14 4.71 10.17 17.74
CA GLU A 14 3.46 10.80 18.21
C GLU A 14 3.20 12.16 17.57
N ARG A 15 4.24 12.97 17.35
CA ARG A 15 4.15 14.28 16.68
C ARG A 15 3.72 14.14 15.21
N GLU A 16 4.24 13.13 14.51
CA GLU A 16 3.88 12.86 13.11
C GLU A 16 2.44 12.35 13.01
N ILE A 17 2.00 11.50 13.94
CA ILE A 17 0.61 11.04 14.02
C ILE A 17 -0.36 12.21 14.18
N LYS A 18 -0.08 13.14 15.10
CA LYS A 18 -0.92 14.34 15.29
C LYS A 18 -0.98 15.21 14.05
N ALA A 19 0.17 15.47 13.43
CA ALA A 19 0.24 16.25 12.19
C ALA A 19 -0.51 15.56 11.03
N ALA A 20 -0.44 14.22 10.96
CA ALA A 20 -1.15 13.43 9.96
C ALA A 20 -2.67 13.52 10.13
N ILE A 21 -3.18 13.46 11.36
CA ILE A 21 -4.62 13.61 11.67
C ILE A 21 -5.12 15.00 11.21
N GLU A 22 -4.39 16.05 11.54
CA GLU A 22 -4.75 17.42 11.17
C GLU A 22 -4.68 17.61 9.64
N GLY A 23 -3.60 17.14 9.00
CA GLY A 23 -3.40 17.22 7.56
C GLY A 23 -4.46 16.45 6.78
N GLN A 24 -4.81 15.23 7.20
CA GLN A 24 -5.87 14.43 6.60
C GLN A 24 -7.22 15.15 6.64
N ARG A 25 -7.60 15.72 7.79
CA ARG A 25 -8.85 16.47 7.94
C ARG A 25 -8.88 17.69 7.03
N ALA A 26 -7.78 18.42 6.96
CA ALA A 26 -7.67 19.61 6.11
C ALA A 26 -7.80 19.24 4.63
N LEU A 27 -7.12 18.18 4.16
CA LEU A 27 -7.17 17.74 2.76
C LEU A 27 -8.53 17.14 2.39
N ALA A 28 -9.16 16.37 3.26
CA ALA A 28 -10.45 15.72 3.00
C ALA A 28 -11.55 16.73 2.60
N ALA A 29 -11.53 17.94 3.17
CA ALA A 29 -12.47 19.00 2.86
C ALA A 29 -12.38 19.51 1.41
N TYR A 30 -11.19 19.41 0.80
CA TYR A 30 -10.92 19.91 -0.56
C TYR A 30 -10.90 18.81 -1.62
N LEU A 31 -10.78 17.55 -1.24
CA LEU A 31 -10.67 16.41 -2.20
C LEU A 31 -12.02 15.97 -2.78
N ALA A 32 -13.14 16.48 -2.28
CA ALA A 32 -14.48 16.26 -2.83
C ALA A 32 -14.72 16.97 -4.18
N THR A 33 -13.73 17.70 -4.70
CA THR A 33 -13.86 18.45 -5.94
C THR A 33 -13.62 17.58 -7.17
N GLN A 34 -14.19 18.01 -8.32
CA GLN A 34 -13.98 17.35 -9.62
C GLN A 34 -12.84 17.97 -10.44
N PHE A 35 -12.10 18.93 -9.88
CA PHE A 35 -10.98 19.55 -10.57
C PHE A 35 -9.81 18.58 -10.72
N GLU A 36 -9.15 18.60 -11.89
CA GLU A 36 -7.98 17.76 -12.16
C GLU A 36 -6.74 18.22 -11.40
N THR A 37 -6.61 19.52 -11.17
CA THR A 37 -5.51 20.13 -10.43
C THR A 37 -6.02 21.03 -9.30
N GLN A 38 -5.20 21.20 -8.28
CA GLN A 38 -5.45 22.04 -7.12
C GLN A 38 -4.26 22.95 -6.87
N HIS A 39 -4.53 24.18 -6.42
CA HIS A 39 -3.50 25.10 -5.95
C HIS A 39 -3.34 25.01 -4.45
N ILE A 40 -2.12 24.78 -4.01
CA ILE A 40 -1.75 24.80 -2.59
C ILE A 40 -0.75 25.94 -2.33
N GLN A 41 -0.68 26.40 -1.11
CA GLN A 41 0.34 27.34 -0.67
C GLN A 41 1.26 26.65 0.33
N ILE A 42 2.56 26.74 0.09
CA ILE A 42 3.59 26.23 0.98
C ILE A 42 4.33 27.43 1.53
N PHE A 43 4.52 27.47 2.85
CA PHE A 43 5.27 28.52 3.51
C PHE A 43 6.69 28.04 3.78
N ASP A 44 7.68 28.86 3.44
CA ASP A 44 9.08 28.58 3.75
C ASP A 44 9.46 29.01 5.18
N GLU A 45 10.74 28.87 5.53
CA GLU A 45 11.26 29.25 6.84
C GLU A 45 11.15 30.75 7.16
N GLN A 46 11.04 31.58 6.11
CA GLN A 46 10.83 33.05 6.21
C GLN A 46 9.35 33.42 6.23
N ASN A 47 8.45 32.42 6.23
CA ASN A 47 7.01 32.57 6.18
C ASN A 47 6.51 33.24 4.88
N GLU A 48 7.27 33.11 3.78
CA GLU A 48 6.82 33.50 2.45
C GLU A 48 5.99 32.39 1.81
N ALA A 49 4.87 32.78 1.20
CA ALA A 49 3.92 31.87 0.60
C ALA A 49 4.30 31.55 -0.86
N HIS A 50 4.57 30.27 -1.15
CA HIS A 50 4.81 29.79 -2.50
C HIS A 50 3.59 29.02 -3.00
N ARG A 51 3.01 29.45 -4.11
CA ARG A 51 1.87 28.78 -4.74
C ARG A 51 2.38 27.64 -5.63
N VAL A 52 1.86 26.45 -5.39
CA VAL A 52 2.19 25.25 -6.16
C VAL A 52 0.91 24.63 -6.71
N GLU A 53 0.92 24.26 -7.99
CA GLU A 53 -0.16 23.52 -8.62
C GLU A 53 0.15 22.02 -8.56
N LEU A 54 -0.77 21.24 -8.02
CA LEU A 54 -0.63 19.80 -7.90
C LEU A 54 -1.82 19.07 -8.53
N PRO A 55 -1.60 17.92 -9.18
CA PRO A 55 -2.69 17.05 -9.60
C PRO A 55 -3.53 16.59 -8.41
N THR A 56 -4.86 16.58 -8.55
CA THR A 56 -5.76 16.09 -7.50
C THR A 56 -5.49 14.64 -7.12
N SER A 57 -5.03 13.81 -8.09
CA SER A 57 -4.60 12.44 -7.83
C SER A 57 -3.42 12.34 -6.85
N ALA A 58 -2.46 13.25 -6.94
CA ALA A 58 -1.33 13.32 -6.01
C ALA A 58 -1.77 13.70 -4.60
N LEU A 59 -2.72 14.65 -4.49
CA LEU A 59 -3.29 15.04 -3.19
C LEU A 59 -4.13 13.93 -2.56
N ARG A 60 -4.85 13.13 -3.36
CA ARG A 60 -5.56 11.93 -2.86
C ARG A 60 -4.58 10.90 -2.30
N LEU A 61 -3.50 10.61 -3.04
CA LEU A 61 -2.45 9.71 -2.54
C LEU A 61 -1.82 10.24 -1.24
N LEU A 62 -1.61 11.55 -1.15
CA LEU A 62 -1.12 12.17 0.10
C LEU A 62 -2.13 11.99 1.24
N ALA A 63 -3.43 12.15 1.00
CA ALA A 63 -4.46 11.92 2.01
C ALA A 63 -4.48 10.46 2.49
N ASP A 64 -4.30 9.49 1.58
CA ASP A 64 -4.22 8.06 1.93
C ASP A 64 -2.98 7.76 2.79
N ILE A 65 -1.83 8.38 2.46
CA ILE A 65 -0.61 8.29 3.27
C ILE A 65 -0.83 8.88 4.67
N LEU A 66 -1.45 10.06 4.75
CA LEU A 66 -1.75 10.70 6.03
C LEU A 66 -2.73 9.88 6.87
N ALA A 67 -3.73 9.23 6.24
CA ALA A 67 -4.64 8.32 6.93
C ALA A 67 -3.89 7.15 7.59
N ALA A 68 -3.00 6.51 6.86
CA ALA A 68 -2.19 5.41 7.38
C ALA A 68 -1.25 5.86 8.52
N LEU A 69 -0.61 7.02 8.39
CA LEU A 69 0.23 7.60 9.45
C LEU A 69 -0.58 7.99 10.69
N ALA A 70 -1.81 8.49 10.52
CA ALA A 70 -2.72 8.83 11.62
C ALA A 70 -3.12 7.61 12.46
N GLU A 71 -3.19 6.43 11.83
CA GLU A 71 -3.41 5.14 12.50
C GLU A 71 -2.14 4.56 13.15
N GLY A 72 -1.00 5.24 13.05
CA GLY A 72 0.29 4.76 13.56
C GLY A 72 1.00 3.77 12.64
N ASN A 73 0.54 3.60 11.40
CA ASN A 73 1.15 2.70 10.43
C ASN A 73 2.34 3.36 9.74
N ALA A 74 3.38 2.57 9.48
CA ALA A 74 4.45 2.99 8.58
C ALA A 74 4.01 2.87 7.12
N VAL A 75 4.42 3.82 6.27
CA VAL A 75 4.03 3.85 4.85
C VAL A 75 5.26 3.68 3.96
N LYS A 76 5.11 2.83 2.96
CA LYS A 76 6.09 2.66 1.88
C LYS A 76 5.40 2.87 0.53
N VAL A 77 5.88 3.83 -0.24
CA VAL A 77 5.40 4.08 -1.61
C VAL A 77 6.27 3.31 -2.59
N VAL A 78 5.67 2.45 -3.40
CA VAL A 78 6.36 1.62 -4.38
C VAL A 78 5.80 1.92 -5.77
N PRO A 79 6.64 2.26 -6.77
CA PRO A 79 6.18 2.45 -8.14
C PRO A 79 5.54 1.18 -8.70
N VAL A 80 4.42 1.30 -9.42
CA VAL A 80 3.69 0.15 -10.00
C VAL A 80 4.55 -0.69 -10.94
N HIS A 81 5.49 -0.05 -11.63
CA HIS A 81 6.43 -0.73 -12.54
C HIS A 81 7.74 -1.16 -11.87
N ALA A 82 7.83 -1.09 -10.55
CA ALA A 82 9.02 -1.55 -9.83
C ALA A 82 9.22 -3.06 -10.01
N GLU A 83 10.46 -3.43 -10.26
CA GLU A 83 10.90 -4.83 -10.23
C GLU A 83 11.48 -5.15 -8.86
N LEU A 84 10.92 -6.17 -8.24
CA LEU A 84 11.27 -6.60 -6.91
C LEU A 84 12.22 -7.81 -6.96
N THR A 85 13.12 -7.89 -6.01
CA THR A 85 13.85 -9.12 -5.72
C THR A 85 12.92 -10.16 -5.09
N THR A 86 13.31 -11.42 -5.09
CA THR A 86 12.54 -12.49 -4.41
C THR A 86 12.36 -12.19 -2.91
N GLN A 87 13.35 -11.56 -2.27
CA GLN A 87 13.24 -11.18 -0.85
C GLN A 87 12.23 -10.06 -0.63
N GLU A 88 12.34 -8.97 -1.40
CA GLU A 88 11.38 -7.86 -1.31
C GLU A 88 9.94 -8.30 -1.59
N ALA A 89 9.74 -9.20 -2.55
CA ALA A 89 8.45 -9.79 -2.85
C ALA A 89 7.92 -10.66 -1.69
N ALA A 90 8.79 -11.45 -1.05
CA ALA A 90 8.45 -12.25 0.11
C ALA A 90 8.04 -11.38 1.31
N ASP A 91 8.79 -10.31 1.55
CA ASP A 91 8.52 -9.36 2.63
C ASP A 91 7.15 -8.65 2.43
N LEU A 92 6.83 -8.24 1.18
CA LEU A 92 5.55 -7.62 0.85
C LEU A 92 4.34 -8.56 0.98
N LEU A 93 4.53 -9.85 0.72
CA LEU A 93 3.49 -10.87 0.92
C LEU A 93 3.44 -11.40 2.35
N ASN A 94 4.39 -10.98 3.19
CA ASN A 94 4.58 -11.51 4.55
C ASN A 94 4.73 -13.04 4.56
N VAL A 95 5.58 -13.55 3.67
CA VAL A 95 5.90 -14.98 3.56
C VAL A 95 7.41 -15.21 3.62
N SER A 96 7.82 -16.43 3.87
CA SER A 96 9.25 -16.78 3.82
C SER A 96 9.78 -16.78 2.37
N ARG A 97 11.05 -16.46 2.20
CA ARG A 97 11.71 -16.52 0.88
C ARG A 97 11.60 -17.89 0.20
N PRO A 98 11.77 -19.04 0.88
CA PRO A 98 11.55 -20.34 0.26
C PRO A 98 10.11 -20.53 -0.24
N HIS A 99 9.11 -20.04 0.49
CA HIS A 99 7.72 -20.09 0.06
C HIS A 99 7.49 -19.22 -1.18
N MET A 100 8.07 -18.00 -1.21
CA MET A 100 8.02 -17.15 -2.38
C MET A 100 8.60 -17.82 -3.62
N ILE A 101 9.74 -18.52 -3.48
CA ILE A 101 10.35 -19.26 -4.58
C ILE A 101 9.39 -20.34 -5.11
N LYS A 102 8.68 -21.07 -4.24
CA LYS A 102 7.69 -22.05 -4.66
C LYS A 102 6.54 -21.41 -5.44
N LEU A 103 6.04 -20.25 -5.02
CA LEU A 103 4.98 -19.52 -5.73
C LEU A 103 5.41 -19.09 -7.14
N LEU A 104 6.67 -18.70 -7.29
CA LEU A 104 7.25 -18.38 -8.60
C LEU A 104 7.41 -19.62 -9.49
N GLU A 105 7.90 -20.71 -8.93
CA GLU A 105 8.15 -21.95 -9.67
C GLU A 105 6.86 -22.69 -10.03
N SER A 106 5.80 -22.58 -9.22
CA SER A 106 4.46 -23.09 -9.54
C SER A 106 3.72 -22.26 -10.59
N GLY A 107 4.23 -21.06 -10.94
CA GLY A 107 3.61 -20.19 -11.93
C GLY A 107 2.44 -19.37 -11.40
N GLU A 108 2.20 -19.35 -10.08
CA GLU A 108 1.15 -18.53 -9.46
C GLU A 108 1.45 -17.04 -9.55
N ILE A 109 2.72 -16.67 -9.57
CA ILE A 109 3.20 -15.31 -9.77
C ILE A 109 4.20 -15.30 -10.91
N SER A 110 3.99 -14.41 -11.88
CA SER A 110 4.91 -14.23 -13.01
C SER A 110 6.24 -13.64 -12.55
N TYR A 111 7.32 -14.12 -13.11
CA TYR A 111 8.65 -13.55 -12.89
C TYR A 111 9.51 -13.67 -14.14
N HIS A 112 10.58 -12.91 -14.19
CA HIS A 112 11.63 -13.07 -15.19
C HIS A 112 13.01 -13.16 -14.51
N LYS A 113 14.00 -13.61 -15.26
CA LYS A 113 15.37 -13.71 -14.78
C LYS A 113 16.21 -12.60 -15.38
N THR A 114 16.91 -11.86 -14.52
CA THR A 114 17.99 -10.96 -14.92
C THR A 114 19.30 -11.60 -14.48
N GLY A 115 19.97 -12.28 -15.42
CA GLY A 115 21.11 -13.15 -15.11
C GLY A 115 20.69 -14.33 -14.22
N LYS A 116 21.29 -14.44 -13.03
CA LYS A 116 21.00 -15.48 -12.04
C LYS A 116 19.86 -15.10 -11.06
N HIS A 117 19.40 -13.85 -11.12
CA HIS A 117 18.43 -13.32 -10.15
C HIS A 117 17.01 -13.32 -10.71
N ARG A 118 16.05 -13.80 -9.92
CA ARG A 118 14.62 -13.69 -10.22
C ARG A 118 14.14 -12.27 -9.91
N ARG A 119 13.35 -11.70 -10.81
CA ARG A 119 12.70 -10.40 -10.66
C ARG A 119 11.18 -10.56 -10.81
N VAL A 120 10.44 -9.92 -9.93
CA VAL A 120 8.98 -9.96 -9.86
C VAL A 120 8.47 -8.54 -10.04
N ARG A 121 7.53 -8.33 -10.95
CA ARG A 121 6.88 -7.01 -11.07
C ARG A 121 5.96 -6.78 -9.89
N PHE A 122 5.99 -5.58 -9.35
CA PHE A 122 5.11 -5.19 -8.24
C PHE A 122 3.63 -5.42 -8.57
N ALA A 123 3.21 -5.09 -9.79
CA ALA A 123 1.83 -5.30 -10.24
C ALA A 123 1.41 -6.78 -10.16
N ASP A 124 2.24 -7.71 -10.69
CA ASP A 124 1.95 -9.14 -10.67
C ASP A 124 1.86 -9.68 -9.23
N LEU A 125 2.68 -9.13 -8.33
CA LEU A 125 2.66 -9.48 -6.91
C LEU A 125 1.37 -9.01 -6.23
N MET A 126 0.92 -7.79 -6.53
CA MET A 126 -0.30 -7.22 -5.97
C MET A 126 -1.55 -7.92 -6.48
N ASP A 127 -1.59 -8.30 -7.77
CA ASP A 127 -2.68 -9.10 -8.35
C ASP A 127 -2.80 -10.45 -7.66
N TYR A 128 -1.68 -11.11 -7.39
CA TYR A 128 -1.68 -12.36 -6.61
C TYR A 128 -2.19 -12.14 -5.19
N LYS A 129 -1.70 -11.10 -4.51
CA LYS A 129 -2.13 -10.78 -3.14
C LYS A 129 -3.64 -10.57 -3.07
N THR A 130 -4.20 -9.77 -3.97
CA THR A 130 -5.63 -9.48 -4.03
C THR A 130 -6.45 -10.76 -4.25
N ARG A 131 -6.03 -11.63 -5.17
CA ARG A 131 -6.69 -12.93 -5.42
C ARG A 131 -6.65 -13.84 -4.21
N ARG A 132 -5.51 -13.93 -3.53
CA ARG A 132 -5.33 -14.75 -2.32
C ARG A 132 -6.21 -14.24 -1.17
N ASP A 133 -6.21 -12.94 -0.95
CA ASP A 133 -6.96 -12.32 0.15
C ASP A 133 -8.47 -12.47 -0.08
N SER A 134 -8.97 -12.29 -1.32
CA SER A 134 -10.37 -12.54 -1.69
C SER A 134 -10.77 -14.00 -1.53
N ALA A 135 -9.93 -14.95 -1.92
CA ALA A 135 -10.19 -16.37 -1.75
C ALA A 135 -10.25 -16.77 -0.26
N SER A 136 -9.39 -16.18 0.56
CA SER A 136 -9.35 -16.37 2.02
C SER A 136 -10.63 -15.84 2.68
N GLU A 137 -11.09 -14.69 2.26
CA GLU A 137 -12.32 -14.04 2.75
C GLU A 137 -13.56 -14.87 2.41
N GLN A 138 -13.66 -15.37 1.18
CA GLN A 138 -14.74 -16.26 0.74
C GLN A 138 -14.75 -17.58 1.52
N ALA A 139 -13.59 -18.18 1.75
CA ALA A 139 -13.47 -19.41 2.55
C ALA A 139 -13.90 -19.19 4.00
N MET A 140 -13.56 -18.06 4.60
CA MET A 140 -13.98 -17.67 5.95
C MET A 140 -15.50 -17.47 6.03
N MET A 141 -16.11 -16.83 5.03
CA MET A 141 -17.58 -16.66 4.97
C MET A 141 -18.31 -18.01 4.89
N LEU A 142 -17.85 -18.91 4.04
CA LEU A 142 -18.42 -20.24 3.92
C LEU A 142 -18.30 -21.06 5.22
N LEU A 143 -17.19 -20.98 5.92
CA LEU A 143 -17.00 -21.61 7.20
C LEU A 143 -17.91 -21.03 8.29
N ALA A 144 -18.10 -19.70 8.28
CA ALA A 144 -19.02 -19.03 9.20
C ALA A 144 -20.49 -19.44 8.97
N GLU A 145 -20.93 -19.54 7.70
CA GLU A 145 -22.26 -20.03 7.34
C GLU A 145 -22.48 -21.47 7.77
N GLN A 146 -21.51 -22.35 7.53
CA GLN A 146 -21.57 -23.75 7.98
C GLN A 146 -21.65 -23.88 9.50
N ALA A 147 -20.86 -23.08 10.22
CA ALA A 147 -20.87 -23.05 11.69
C ALA A 147 -22.23 -22.55 12.23
N GLN A 148 -22.87 -21.59 11.58
CA GLN A 148 -24.22 -21.13 11.94
C GLN A 148 -25.28 -22.18 11.65
N ALA A 149 -25.22 -22.85 10.51
CA ALA A 149 -26.14 -23.92 10.15
C ALA A 149 -26.08 -25.11 11.12
N LEU A 150 -24.89 -25.44 11.63
CA LEU A 150 -24.70 -26.47 12.65
C LEU A 150 -25.21 -26.08 14.03
N ARG A 151 -25.20 -24.77 14.37
CA ARG A 151 -25.75 -24.26 15.65
C ARG A 151 -27.27 -24.22 15.67
N THR A 152 -27.93 -24.06 14.55
CA THR A 152 -29.40 -24.05 14.44
C THR A 152 -30.02 -25.46 14.33
N GLY A 153 -29.19 -26.50 14.24
CA GLY A 153 -29.64 -27.91 14.17
C GLY A 153 -29.80 -28.61 15.52
N TYR A 154 -29.66 -27.90 16.64
CA TYR A 154 -29.87 -28.42 17.99
C TYR A 154 -30.94 -27.59 18.71
N GLU A 155 -32.19 -27.68 18.26
CA GLU A 155 -33.40 -27.45 19.06
C GLU A 155 -34.29 -28.69 19.00
#